data_b26218c1d484289ed91427f571a45db4
#
_entry.id   b26218c1d484289ed91427f571a45db4
#
_cell.length_a   1.000
_cell.length_b   1.000
_cell.length_c   1.000
_cell.angle_alpha   90.00
_cell.angle_beta   90.00
_cell.angle_gamma   90.00
#
_symmetry.space_group_name_H-M   'P 1'
#
loop_
_entity.id
_entity.type
_entity.pdbx_description
1 polymer ?
#
loop_
_entity_poly.entity_id
_entity_poly.type
_entity_poly.pdbx_seq_one_letter_code
_entity_poly.pdbx_strand_id
1 'polypeptide(L)'
;MKRSVLVIALSSLLLSPLAMAKDLQVVASFSVVGDMVKQIGGDHVQVTDLVPPNGDPHEFEPTPKDSKTLAQADLVVVNGLGLEGWLNRLVKASGYKGSVLTASNGIKSLKMEEDGKTVTDPHAWNSMKNGIVYARNIVDALAKADPDHAADYRKQGDSYIQQLQQLDDYAVKAFAAIPKEKRKVLTSHDAFGYFAAAYGVHFLSPIGYSTEAEASSQTVAKLIKQIKQEHVKTYFIENQTDPRLVKQIADASGAQSGGELYPEALTDSNGPAATYTAAFKHNVDAIAGSMQ
;
A
#
# COMPACT_ATOMS: atom_id res chain seq x y z
N MET A 1 -75.85 9.64 -42.33
CA MET A 1 -74.91 10.35 -41.39
C MET A 1 -74.12 9.29 -40.63
N LYS A 2 -72.85 9.05 -41.03
CA LYS A 2 -71.92 8.08 -40.37
C LYS A 2 -70.98 8.86 -39.42
N ARG A 3 -71.06 8.60 -38.12
CA ARG A 3 -70.16 9.18 -37.10
C ARG A 3 -68.93 8.28 -36.98
N SER A 4 -67.78 8.77 -37.41
CA SER A 4 -66.49 8.12 -37.18
C SER A 4 -66.01 8.46 -35.77
N VAL A 5 -65.79 7.44 -34.94
CA VAL A 5 -65.21 7.58 -33.63
C VAL A 5 -63.65 7.41 -33.78
N LEU A 6 -62.92 8.48 -33.50
CA LEU A 6 -61.46 8.50 -33.50
C LEU A 6 -61.03 8.02 -32.15
N VAL A 7 -60.41 6.82 -32.07
CA VAL A 7 -59.78 6.28 -30.86
C VAL A 7 -58.36 6.79 -30.82
N ILE A 8 -58.02 7.71 -29.90
CA ILE A 8 -56.66 8.17 -29.61
C ILE A 8 -56.08 7.19 -28.60
N ALA A 9 -55.14 6.34 -29.07
CA ALA A 9 -54.34 5.49 -28.20
C ALA A 9 -53.26 6.34 -27.53
N LEU A 10 -53.40 6.60 -26.23
CA LEU A 10 -52.43 7.30 -25.42
C LEU A 10 -51.31 6.31 -25.03
N SER A 11 -50.19 6.34 -25.74
CA SER A 11 -48.99 5.56 -25.41
C SER A 11 -48.28 6.21 -24.22
N SER A 12 -48.55 5.70 -23.01
CA SER A 12 -47.79 6.07 -21.81
C SER A 12 -46.38 5.49 -21.91
N LEU A 13 -45.37 6.32 -22.27
CA LEU A 13 -43.98 6.01 -22.07
C LEU A 13 -43.72 5.90 -20.56
N LEU A 14 -43.53 4.68 -20.09
CA LEU A 14 -43.00 4.39 -18.76
C LEU A 14 -41.51 4.82 -18.75
N LEU A 15 -41.26 6.05 -18.31
CA LEU A 15 -39.94 6.46 -17.87
C LEU A 15 -39.64 5.67 -16.58
N SER A 16 -38.99 4.52 -16.71
CA SER A 16 -38.38 3.85 -15.57
C SER A 16 -37.30 4.82 -15.02
N PRO A 17 -37.35 5.18 -13.73
CA PRO A 17 -36.21 5.90 -13.14
C PRO A 17 -34.97 5.03 -13.30
N LEU A 18 -33.92 5.54 -13.95
CA LEU A 18 -32.60 4.97 -13.87
C LEU A 18 -32.22 5.01 -12.37
N ALA A 19 -32.36 3.89 -11.69
CA ALA A 19 -31.78 3.72 -10.38
C ALA A 19 -30.26 3.89 -10.59
N MET A 20 -29.71 5.04 -10.19
CA MET A 20 -28.26 5.20 -10.08
C MET A 20 -27.81 4.13 -9.10
N ALA A 21 -27.01 3.18 -9.57
CA ALA A 21 -26.40 2.21 -8.69
C ALA A 21 -25.59 2.98 -7.64
N LYS A 22 -25.77 2.63 -6.37
CA LYS A 22 -25.03 3.24 -5.28
C LYS A 22 -23.59 2.73 -5.37
N ASP A 23 -22.60 3.64 -5.37
CA ASP A 23 -21.19 3.28 -5.34
C ASP A 23 -20.89 2.33 -4.17
N LEU A 24 -20.08 1.31 -4.42
CA LEU A 24 -19.67 0.34 -3.42
C LEU A 24 -18.81 1.03 -2.35
N GLN A 25 -19.22 0.95 -1.08
CA GLN A 25 -18.48 1.55 0.03
C GLN A 25 -17.36 0.60 0.47
N VAL A 26 -16.11 0.96 0.17
CA VAL A 26 -14.93 0.16 0.51
C VAL A 26 -14.13 0.85 1.61
N VAL A 27 -13.82 0.10 2.67
CA VAL A 27 -12.89 0.55 3.70
C VAL A 27 -11.56 -0.18 3.51
N ALA A 28 -10.49 0.59 3.32
CA ALA A 28 -9.14 0.07 3.21
C ALA A 28 -8.38 0.29 4.52
N SER A 29 -7.49 -0.62 4.89
CA SER A 29 -6.71 -0.49 6.14
C SER A 29 -5.76 0.70 6.11
N PHE A 30 -5.12 0.98 4.97
CA PHE A 30 -4.18 2.10 4.81
C PHE A 30 -4.10 2.58 3.36
N SER A 31 -3.50 3.74 3.17
CA SER A 31 -3.52 4.51 1.91
C SER A 31 -3.02 3.75 0.67
N VAL A 32 -2.00 2.87 0.81
CA VAL A 32 -1.48 2.09 -0.32
C VAL A 32 -2.53 1.12 -0.86
N VAL A 33 -3.17 0.35 0.03
CA VAL A 33 -4.23 -0.58 -0.38
C VAL A 33 -5.46 0.19 -0.88
N GLY A 34 -5.78 1.32 -0.25
CA GLY A 34 -6.88 2.16 -0.68
C GLY A 34 -6.69 2.75 -2.07
N ASP A 35 -5.47 3.17 -2.42
CA ASP A 35 -5.17 3.62 -3.79
C ASP A 35 -5.34 2.48 -4.80
N MET A 36 -4.85 1.27 -4.50
CA MET A 36 -5.05 0.12 -5.38
C MET A 36 -6.55 -0.14 -5.64
N VAL A 37 -7.37 -0.07 -4.59
CA VAL A 37 -8.83 -0.21 -4.71
C VAL A 37 -9.42 0.90 -5.58
N LYS A 38 -9.00 2.16 -5.40
CA LYS A 38 -9.46 3.31 -6.22
C LYS A 38 -9.08 3.14 -7.70
N GLN A 39 -7.85 2.72 -7.99
CA GLN A 39 -7.36 2.54 -9.35
C GLN A 39 -8.13 1.41 -10.10
N ILE A 40 -8.52 0.37 -9.39
CA ILE A 40 -9.24 -0.77 -9.95
C ILE A 40 -10.75 -0.53 -9.97
N GLY A 41 -11.29 0.11 -8.93
CA GLY A 41 -12.72 0.35 -8.76
C GLY A 41 -13.27 1.52 -9.59
N GLY A 42 -12.41 2.51 -9.89
CA GLY A 42 -12.80 3.72 -10.63
C GLY A 42 -13.97 4.44 -9.99
N ASP A 43 -14.93 4.85 -10.83
CA ASP A 43 -16.10 5.62 -10.40
C ASP A 43 -17.20 4.77 -9.71
N HIS A 44 -17.00 3.44 -9.62
CA HIS A 44 -17.96 2.53 -8.99
C HIS A 44 -17.71 2.28 -7.51
N VAL A 45 -16.65 2.86 -6.94
CA VAL A 45 -16.28 2.67 -5.53
C VAL A 45 -16.08 3.99 -4.80
N GLN A 46 -16.47 4.02 -3.53
CA GLN A 46 -16.10 5.08 -2.58
C GLN A 46 -15.16 4.45 -1.55
N VAL A 47 -13.89 4.87 -1.56
CA VAL A 47 -12.87 4.30 -0.69
C VAL A 47 -12.58 5.22 0.49
N THR A 48 -12.60 4.66 1.69
CA THR A 48 -12.15 5.32 2.92
C THR A 48 -10.97 4.56 3.49
N ASP A 49 -9.84 5.24 3.61
CA ASP A 49 -8.64 4.72 4.25
C ASP A 49 -8.76 4.93 5.77
N LEU A 50 -8.57 3.86 6.58
CA LEU A 50 -8.51 3.98 8.03
C LEU A 50 -7.24 4.72 8.44
N VAL A 51 -6.09 4.28 7.93
CA VAL A 51 -4.84 5.01 8.06
C VAL A 51 -4.68 5.91 6.84
N PRO A 52 -4.78 7.24 7.01
CA PRO A 52 -4.75 8.18 5.89
C PRO A 52 -3.33 8.34 5.31
N PRO A 53 -3.17 9.09 4.21
CA PRO A 53 -1.85 9.51 3.73
C PRO A 53 -0.97 10.08 4.85
N ASN A 54 0.33 9.81 4.78
CA ASN A 54 1.35 10.13 5.79
C ASN A 54 1.12 9.50 7.18
N GLY A 55 0.12 8.63 7.33
CA GLY A 55 -0.14 7.90 8.58
C GLY A 55 0.66 6.61 8.66
N ASP A 56 1.00 6.22 9.89
CA ASP A 56 1.70 4.96 10.18
C ASP A 56 0.70 3.82 10.43
N PRO A 57 0.72 2.74 9.63
CA PRO A 57 -0.22 1.63 9.82
C PRO A 57 0.11 0.73 11.04
N HIS A 58 1.34 0.76 11.54
CA HIS A 58 1.73 0.01 12.74
C HIS A 58 1.20 0.68 14.01
N GLU A 59 1.34 2.01 14.11
CA GLU A 59 0.98 2.80 15.29
C GLU A 59 -0.48 3.29 15.31
N PHE A 60 -1.29 2.84 14.35
CA PHE A 60 -2.66 3.33 14.24
C PHE A 60 -3.55 2.92 15.41
N GLU A 61 -4.14 3.89 16.06
CA GLU A 61 -5.13 3.72 17.13
C GLU A 61 -6.56 4.02 16.62
N PRO A 62 -7.40 2.99 16.40
CA PRO A 62 -8.76 3.18 15.92
C PRO A 62 -9.64 4.00 16.86
N THR A 63 -10.40 4.93 16.29
CA THR A 63 -11.35 5.78 16.99
C THR A 63 -12.79 5.24 16.88
N PRO A 64 -13.76 5.77 17.68
CA PRO A 64 -15.18 5.47 17.50
C PRO A 64 -15.72 5.84 16.11
N LYS A 65 -15.11 6.82 15.43
CA LYS A 65 -15.45 7.17 14.04
C LYS A 65 -15.08 6.03 13.08
N ASP A 66 -13.90 5.45 13.24
CA ASP A 66 -13.42 4.34 12.39
C ASP A 66 -14.30 3.11 12.56
N SER A 67 -14.74 2.85 13.80
CA SER A 67 -15.72 1.78 14.07
C SER A 67 -17.04 1.98 13.33
N LYS A 68 -17.56 3.21 13.28
CA LYS A 68 -18.78 3.55 12.54
C LYS A 68 -18.58 3.45 11.03
N THR A 69 -17.44 3.90 10.51
CA THR A 69 -17.06 3.80 9.10
C THR A 69 -17.01 2.34 8.68
N LEU A 70 -16.33 1.50 9.46
CA LEU A 70 -16.22 0.07 9.20
C LEU A 70 -17.59 -0.62 9.20
N ALA A 71 -18.47 -0.27 10.14
CA ALA A 71 -19.83 -0.83 10.23
C ALA A 71 -20.69 -0.57 8.99
N GLN A 72 -20.39 0.46 8.21
CA GLN A 72 -21.13 0.88 7.01
C GLN A 72 -20.50 0.39 5.71
N ALA A 73 -19.35 -0.28 5.77
CA ALA A 73 -18.65 -0.78 4.60
C ALA A 73 -19.39 -1.95 3.93
N ASP A 74 -19.41 -1.96 2.61
CA ASP A 74 -19.85 -3.10 1.80
C ASP A 74 -18.70 -4.13 1.67
N LEU A 75 -17.45 -3.65 1.62
CA LEU A 75 -16.23 -4.46 1.55
C LEU A 75 -15.13 -3.82 2.40
N VAL A 76 -14.37 -4.63 3.14
CA VAL A 76 -13.16 -4.21 3.84
C VAL A 76 -11.95 -4.86 3.17
N VAL A 77 -10.91 -4.06 2.88
CA VAL A 77 -9.67 -4.54 2.24
C VAL A 77 -8.49 -4.24 3.14
N VAL A 78 -7.73 -5.25 3.49
CA VAL A 78 -6.59 -5.15 4.41
C VAL A 78 -5.35 -5.79 3.81
N ASN A 79 -4.17 -5.41 4.33
CA ASN A 79 -2.92 -6.05 3.94
C ASN A 79 -2.86 -7.52 4.39
N GLY A 80 -3.06 -7.76 5.67
CA GLY A 80 -2.76 -9.03 6.31
C GLY A 80 -1.28 -9.15 6.72
N LEU A 81 -0.77 -10.39 6.79
CA LEU A 81 0.61 -10.70 7.19
C LEU A 81 0.99 -10.18 8.59
N GLY A 82 0.03 -9.70 9.37
CA GLY A 82 0.24 -9.19 10.71
C GLY A 82 0.43 -7.67 10.81
N LEU A 83 0.33 -6.91 9.70
CA LEU A 83 0.47 -5.44 9.72
C LEU A 83 -0.55 -4.79 10.65
N GLU A 84 -1.82 -5.15 10.50
CA GLU A 84 -2.94 -4.51 11.21
C GLU A 84 -3.22 -5.21 12.56
N GLY A 85 -2.32 -5.09 13.53
CA GLY A 85 -2.51 -5.68 14.87
C GLY A 85 -3.77 -5.20 15.58
N TRP A 86 -4.26 -4.01 15.26
CA TRP A 86 -5.46 -3.37 15.77
C TRP A 86 -6.77 -3.84 15.11
N LEU A 87 -6.73 -4.43 13.91
CA LEU A 87 -7.90 -4.71 13.06
C LEU A 87 -8.95 -5.60 13.72
N ASN A 88 -8.54 -6.70 14.32
CA ASN A 88 -9.50 -7.65 14.93
C ASN A 88 -10.34 -7.01 16.05
N ARG A 89 -9.73 -6.11 16.84
CA ARG A 89 -10.43 -5.35 17.86
C ARG A 89 -11.44 -4.39 17.25
N LEU A 90 -11.05 -3.69 16.16
CA LEU A 90 -11.91 -2.75 15.46
C LEU A 90 -13.09 -3.46 14.78
N VAL A 91 -12.88 -4.56 14.07
CA VAL A 91 -13.95 -5.37 13.45
C VAL A 91 -14.95 -5.83 14.51
N LYS A 92 -14.48 -6.33 15.65
CA LYS A 92 -15.34 -6.74 16.75
C LYS A 92 -16.15 -5.56 17.33
N ALA A 93 -15.51 -4.41 17.55
CA ALA A 93 -16.15 -3.22 18.11
C ALA A 93 -17.19 -2.60 17.17
N SER A 94 -16.94 -2.63 15.85
CA SER A 94 -17.86 -2.09 14.83
C SER A 94 -19.11 -2.95 14.62
N GLY A 95 -19.06 -4.22 14.99
CA GLY A 95 -20.12 -5.20 14.68
C GLY A 95 -20.21 -5.55 13.21
N TYR A 96 -19.21 -5.20 12.39
CA TYR A 96 -19.14 -5.52 10.97
C TYR A 96 -19.28 -7.03 10.70
N LYS A 97 -20.11 -7.37 9.72
CA LYS A 97 -20.41 -8.76 9.32
C LYS A 97 -20.15 -9.04 7.84
N GLY A 98 -19.69 -8.02 7.12
CA GLY A 98 -19.41 -8.13 5.69
C GLY A 98 -18.12 -8.88 5.39
N SER A 99 -17.70 -8.81 4.13
CA SER A 99 -16.49 -9.48 3.65
C SER A 99 -15.23 -8.68 3.98
N VAL A 100 -14.19 -9.37 4.47
CA VAL A 100 -12.84 -8.81 4.62
C VAL A 100 -11.93 -9.51 3.62
N LEU A 101 -11.38 -8.75 2.69
CA LEU A 101 -10.34 -9.21 1.78
C LEU A 101 -8.96 -9.00 2.41
N THR A 102 -8.17 -10.04 2.52
CA THR A 102 -6.72 -9.94 2.77
C THR A 102 -6.02 -9.86 1.42
N ALA A 103 -5.51 -8.67 1.07
CA ALA A 103 -4.95 -8.40 -0.25
C ALA A 103 -3.67 -9.23 -0.53
N SER A 104 -2.91 -9.59 0.50
CA SER A 104 -1.71 -10.43 0.40
C SER A 104 -1.97 -11.93 0.26
N ASN A 105 -3.21 -12.38 0.16
CA ASN A 105 -3.51 -13.81 0.00
C ASN A 105 -2.78 -14.39 -1.22
N GLY A 106 -2.13 -15.56 -1.03
CA GLY A 106 -1.39 -16.25 -2.09
C GLY A 106 0.06 -15.79 -2.28
N ILE A 107 0.52 -14.79 -1.53
CA ILE A 107 1.93 -14.36 -1.55
C ILE A 107 2.78 -15.33 -0.72
N LYS A 108 3.97 -15.64 -1.24
CA LYS A 108 5.00 -16.32 -0.45
C LYS A 108 5.61 -15.32 0.54
N SER A 109 5.17 -15.41 1.80
CA SER A 109 5.65 -14.50 2.84
C SER A 109 7.15 -14.68 3.13
N LEU A 110 7.85 -13.57 3.33
CA LEU A 110 9.20 -13.55 3.87
C LEU A 110 9.15 -13.64 5.39
N LYS A 111 10.24 -14.16 5.95
CA LYS A 111 10.48 -14.22 7.38
C LYS A 111 11.68 -13.36 7.71
N MET A 112 11.65 -12.76 8.89
CA MET A 112 12.72 -11.95 9.42
C MET A 112 12.90 -12.24 10.91
N GLU A 113 14.05 -11.87 11.44
CA GLU A 113 14.35 -12.04 12.86
C GLU A 113 14.12 -10.71 13.59
N GLU A 114 13.30 -10.74 14.63
CA GLU A 114 12.99 -9.61 15.49
C GLU A 114 13.08 -10.04 16.95
N ASP A 115 13.97 -9.44 17.74
CA ASP A 115 14.18 -9.77 19.17
C ASP A 115 14.38 -11.27 19.45
N GLY A 116 15.09 -11.96 18.55
CA GLY A 116 15.35 -13.40 18.65
C GLY A 116 14.14 -14.29 18.32
N LYS A 117 13.11 -13.71 17.69
CA LYS A 117 11.93 -14.46 17.20
C LYS A 117 11.83 -14.34 15.69
N THR A 118 11.45 -15.40 15.05
CA THR A 118 11.11 -15.39 13.63
C THR A 118 9.68 -14.85 13.45
N VAL A 119 9.56 -13.70 12.79
CA VAL A 119 8.28 -13.04 12.47
C VAL A 119 8.03 -13.03 10.97
N THR A 120 6.81 -12.72 10.56
CA THR A 120 6.48 -12.53 9.15
C THR A 120 6.67 -11.07 8.79
N ASP A 121 7.42 -10.81 7.71
CA ASP A 121 7.52 -9.47 7.12
C ASP A 121 6.17 -9.08 6.48
N PRO A 122 5.49 -8.01 6.95
CA PRO A 122 4.19 -7.61 6.42
C PRO A 122 4.26 -6.78 5.14
N HIS A 123 5.44 -6.23 4.76
CA HIS A 123 5.61 -5.17 3.76
C HIS A 123 5.64 -5.70 2.31
N ALA A 124 4.76 -6.65 1.99
CA ALA A 124 4.79 -7.39 0.74
C ALA A 124 4.54 -6.52 -0.51
N TRP A 125 3.80 -5.42 -0.38
CA TRP A 125 3.52 -4.46 -1.48
C TRP A 125 4.78 -3.76 -2.02
N ASN A 126 5.89 -3.74 -1.29
CA ASN A 126 7.17 -3.18 -1.75
C ASN A 126 7.86 -4.01 -2.85
N SER A 127 7.22 -5.09 -3.33
CA SER A 127 7.57 -5.79 -4.57
C SER A 127 6.42 -5.68 -5.57
N MET A 128 6.69 -5.20 -6.78
CA MET A 128 5.65 -5.09 -7.82
C MET A 128 5.03 -6.44 -8.19
N LYS A 129 5.79 -7.54 -8.14
CA LYS A 129 5.25 -8.90 -8.35
C LYS A 129 4.17 -9.24 -7.32
N ASN A 130 4.37 -8.84 -6.07
CA ASN A 130 3.36 -8.99 -5.04
C ASN A 130 2.22 -7.99 -5.25
N GLY A 131 2.50 -6.74 -5.63
CA GLY A 131 1.49 -5.75 -5.99
C GLY A 131 0.50 -6.26 -7.07
N ILE A 132 0.99 -7.04 -8.03
CA ILE A 132 0.15 -7.71 -9.03
C ILE A 132 -0.78 -8.76 -8.38
N VAL A 133 -0.32 -9.49 -7.37
CA VAL A 133 -1.19 -10.42 -6.61
C VAL A 133 -2.26 -9.65 -5.86
N TYR A 134 -1.90 -8.56 -5.18
CA TYR A 134 -2.87 -7.67 -4.53
C TYR A 134 -3.92 -7.18 -5.52
N ALA A 135 -3.50 -6.66 -6.68
CA ALA A 135 -4.42 -6.16 -7.70
C ALA A 135 -5.42 -7.23 -8.16
N ARG A 136 -4.98 -8.46 -8.39
CA ARG A 136 -5.85 -9.58 -8.77
C ARG A 136 -6.87 -9.91 -7.67
N ASN A 137 -6.41 -10.00 -6.43
CA ASN A 137 -7.29 -10.27 -5.29
C ASN A 137 -8.35 -9.16 -5.11
N ILE A 138 -7.97 -7.89 -5.33
CA ILE A 138 -8.89 -6.73 -5.27
C ILE A 138 -9.90 -6.82 -6.41
N VAL A 139 -9.48 -7.10 -7.65
CA VAL A 139 -10.40 -7.30 -8.80
C VAL A 139 -11.46 -8.35 -8.49
N ASP A 140 -11.04 -9.51 -7.99
CA ASP A 140 -11.95 -10.61 -7.68
C ASP A 140 -12.93 -10.25 -6.56
N ALA A 141 -12.46 -9.52 -5.55
CA ALA A 141 -13.30 -9.10 -4.43
C ALA A 141 -14.33 -8.05 -4.85
N LEU A 142 -13.92 -7.04 -5.64
CA LEU A 142 -14.83 -6.02 -6.17
C LEU A 142 -15.87 -6.64 -7.10
N ALA A 143 -15.44 -7.48 -8.04
CA ALA A 143 -16.35 -8.18 -8.98
C ALA A 143 -17.36 -9.10 -8.26
N LYS A 144 -17.00 -9.64 -7.09
CA LYS A 144 -17.89 -10.44 -6.25
C LYS A 144 -18.85 -9.58 -5.43
N ALA A 145 -18.38 -8.44 -4.90
CA ALA A 145 -19.18 -7.55 -4.08
C ALA A 145 -20.19 -6.74 -4.92
N ASP A 146 -19.83 -6.42 -6.14
CA ASP A 146 -20.65 -5.66 -7.10
C ASP A 146 -20.60 -6.34 -8.49
N PRO A 147 -21.42 -7.37 -8.72
CA PRO A 147 -21.43 -8.11 -9.97
C PRO A 147 -21.86 -7.30 -11.20
N ASP A 148 -22.63 -6.23 -11.00
CA ASP A 148 -23.15 -5.40 -12.11
C ASP A 148 -22.01 -4.65 -12.82
N HIS A 149 -20.93 -4.28 -12.09
CA HIS A 149 -19.76 -3.61 -12.63
C HIS A 149 -18.53 -4.54 -12.74
N ALA A 150 -18.70 -5.86 -12.61
CA ALA A 150 -17.59 -6.83 -12.62
C ALA A 150 -16.74 -6.77 -13.90
N ALA A 151 -17.32 -6.43 -15.04
CA ALA A 151 -16.57 -6.29 -16.30
C ALA A 151 -15.64 -5.07 -16.29
N ASP A 152 -16.08 -3.97 -15.69
CA ASP A 152 -15.29 -2.74 -15.57
C ASP A 152 -14.13 -2.94 -14.61
N TYR A 153 -14.36 -3.58 -13.46
CA TYR A 153 -13.28 -3.93 -12.51
C TYR A 153 -12.20 -4.81 -13.14
N ARG A 154 -12.59 -5.82 -13.91
CA ARG A 154 -11.61 -6.67 -14.64
C ARG A 154 -10.82 -5.87 -15.65
N LYS A 155 -11.48 -5.04 -16.46
CA LYS A 155 -10.82 -4.21 -17.48
C LYS A 155 -9.83 -3.22 -16.85
N GLN A 156 -10.25 -2.52 -15.80
CA GLN A 156 -9.38 -1.57 -15.07
C GLN A 156 -8.24 -2.30 -14.37
N GLY A 157 -8.53 -3.45 -13.75
CA GLY A 157 -7.55 -4.30 -13.11
C GLY A 157 -6.48 -4.81 -14.08
N ASP A 158 -6.86 -5.27 -15.28
CA ASP A 158 -5.91 -5.70 -16.30
C ASP A 158 -4.98 -4.54 -16.72
N SER A 159 -5.54 -3.34 -16.92
CA SER A 159 -4.75 -2.15 -17.22
C SER A 159 -3.78 -1.78 -16.09
N TYR A 160 -4.26 -1.84 -14.85
CA TYR A 160 -3.44 -1.55 -13.67
C TYR A 160 -2.32 -2.58 -13.47
N ILE A 161 -2.60 -3.87 -13.65
CA ILE A 161 -1.61 -4.94 -13.60
C ILE A 161 -0.52 -4.75 -14.66
N GLN A 162 -0.88 -4.29 -15.86
CA GLN A 162 0.12 -3.95 -16.90
C GLN A 162 1.04 -2.80 -16.45
N GLN A 163 0.52 -1.77 -15.77
CA GLN A 163 1.33 -0.70 -15.22
C GLN A 163 2.30 -1.21 -14.14
N LEU A 164 1.83 -2.08 -13.24
CA LEU A 164 2.67 -2.69 -12.20
C LEU A 164 3.79 -3.55 -12.84
N GLN A 165 3.49 -4.30 -13.91
CA GLN A 165 4.51 -5.06 -14.62
C GLN A 165 5.58 -4.16 -15.25
N GLN A 166 5.18 -3.05 -15.85
CA GLN A 166 6.13 -2.06 -16.41
C GLN A 166 7.01 -1.45 -15.32
N LEU A 167 6.48 -1.22 -14.12
CA LEU A 167 7.26 -0.74 -12.99
C LEU A 167 8.21 -1.80 -12.43
N ASP A 168 7.82 -3.08 -12.42
CA ASP A 168 8.73 -4.19 -12.06
C ASP A 168 9.92 -4.23 -13.03
N ASP A 169 9.64 -4.20 -14.33
CA ASP A 169 10.68 -4.19 -15.39
C ASP A 169 11.58 -2.95 -15.27
N TYR A 170 11.00 -1.79 -14.96
CA TYR A 170 11.73 -0.55 -14.73
C TYR A 170 12.71 -0.69 -13.56
N ALA A 171 12.25 -1.17 -12.40
CA ALA A 171 13.09 -1.37 -11.22
C ALA A 171 14.21 -2.39 -11.47
N VAL A 172 13.89 -3.51 -12.11
CA VAL A 172 14.89 -4.52 -12.49
C VAL A 172 16.00 -3.90 -13.34
N LYS A 173 15.65 -3.09 -14.34
CA LYS A 173 16.64 -2.42 -15.22
C LYS A 173 17.46 -1.38 -14.45
N ALA A 174 16.81 -0.56 -13.61
CA ALA A 174 17.48 0.48 -12.84
C ALA A 174 18.59 -0.11 -11.95
N PHE A 175 18.28 -1.18 -11.21
CA PHE A 175 19.26 -1.81 -10.32
C PHE A 175 20.25 -2.73 -11.04
N ALA A 176 19.88 -3.35 -12.16
CA ALA A 176 20.82 -4.18 -12.94
C ALA A 176 22.04 -3.39 -13.43
N ALA A 177 21.89 -2.09 -13.69
CA ALA A 177 22.97 -1.21 -14.12
C ALA A 177 23.99 -0.83 -13.00
N ILE A 178 23.65 -1.09 -11.73
CA ILE A 178 24.46 -0.71 -10.56
C ILE A 178 25.25 -1.92 -10.06
N PRO A 179 26.55 -1.83 -9.80
CA PRO A 179 27.31 -2.91 -9.18
C PRO A 179 26.73 -3.35 -7.83
N LYS A 180 26.67 -4.66 -7.56
CA LYS A 180 25.98 -5.20 -6.36
C LYS A 180 26.57 -4.65 -5.05
N GLU A 181 27.86 -4.47 -4.99
CA GLU A 181 28.59 -3.94 -3.84
C GLU A 181 28.22 -2.49 -3.48
N LYS A 182 27.68 -1.74 -4.44
CA LYS A 182 27.20 -0.37 -4.23
C LYS A 182 25.74 -0.30 -3.79
N ARG A 183 24.95 -1.39 -3.95
CA ARG A 183 23.50 -1.38 -3.69
C ARG A 183 23.20 -1.50 -2.20
N LYS A 184 23.62 -0.49 -1.41
CA LYS A 184 23.44 -0.45 0.04
C LYS A 184 22.95 0.91 0.49
N VAL A 185 21.93 0.94 1.33
CA VAL A 185 21.34 2.17 1.89
C VAL A 185 20.91 1.95 3.34
N LEU A 186 20.80 3.05 4.08
CA LEU A 186 20.21 3.11 5.41
C LEU A 186 18.80 3.70 5.33
N THR A 187 17.82 3.08 5.98
CA THR A 187 16.42 3.53 6.10
C THR A 187 16.02 3.65 7.57
N SER A 188 14.84 4.18 7.88
CA SER A 188 14.39 4.37 9.25
C SER A 188 14.01 3.04 9.93
N HIS A 189 13.27 2.16 9.23
CA HIS A 189 12.89 0.84 9.72
C HIS A 189 13.00 -0.24 8.63
N ASP A 190 12.78 -1.51 8.99
CA ASP A 190 12.95 -2.66 8.09
C ASP A 190 11.68 -2.97 7.30
N ALA A 191 11.34 -2.09 6.34
CA ALA A 191 10.17 -2.21 5.46
C ALA A 191 10.49 -2.74 4.07
N PHE A 192 11.76 -2.91 3.71
CA PHE A 192 12.15 -3.14 2.33
C PHE A 192 12.59 -4.59 2.04
N GLY A 193 12.25 -5.57 2.89
CA GLY A 193 12.65 -6.97 2.72
C GLY A 193 12.23 -7.56 1.36
N TYR A 194 10.98 -7.34 0.94
CA TYR A 194 10.51 -7.81 -0.38
C TYR A 194 11.11 -7.02 -1.55
N PHE A 195 11.38 -5.73 -1.37
CA PHE A 195 12.10 -4.93 -2.36
C PHE A 195 13.53 -5.43 -2.52
N ALA A 196 14.22 -5.69 -1.41
CA ALA A 196 15.57 -6.26 -1.37
C ALA A 196 15.64 -7.60 -2.11
N ALA A 197 14.69 -8.49 -1.84
CA ALA A 197 14.61 -9.79 -2.50
C ALA A 197 14.32 -9.70 -4.00
N ALA A 198 13.51 -8.71 -4.43
CA ALA A 198 13.12 -8.54 -5.82
C ALA A 198 14.21 -7.86 -6.67
N TYR A 199 14.88 -6.84 -6.12
CA TYR A 199 15.75 -5.94 -6.91
C TYR A 199 17.22 -5.96 -6.47
N GLY A 200 17.56 -6.72 -5.44
CA GLY A 200 18.95 -6.95 -5.03
C GLY A 200 19.61 -5.74 -4.37
N VAL A 201 18.85 -4.95 -3.62
CA VAL A 201 19.35 -3.85 -2.78
C VAL A 201 19.50 -4.34 -1.34
N HIS A 202 20.53 -3.91 -0.64
CA HIS A 202 20.77 -4.21 0.77
C HIS A 202 20.36 -3.01 1.62
N PHE A 203 19.38 -3.20 2.48
CA PHE A 203 18.89 -2.19 3.41
C PHE A 203 19.44 -2.46 4.81
N LEU A 204 19.82 -1.39 5.48
CA LEU A 204 20.13 -1.39 6.90
C LEU A 204 19.15 -0.45 7.59
N SER A 205 18.68 -0.82 8.79
CA SER A 205 17.75 -0.01 9.57
C SER A 205 18.02 -0.14 11.07
N PRO A 206 17.79 0.93 11.87
CA PRO A 206 17.90 0.87 13.33
C PRO A 206 16.69 0.20 13.99
N ILE A 207 15.51 0.31 13.37
CA ILE A 207 14.23 -0.20 13.87
C ILE A 207 13.88 -1.44 13.05
N GLY A 208 13.25 -2.44 13.68
CA GLY A 208 12.79 -3.65 13.05
C GLY A 208 11.59 -3.43 12.13
N TYR A 209 10.78 -4.46 11.94
CA TYR A 209 9.64 -4.40 11.01
C TYR A 209 8.50 -3.49 11.49
N SER A 210 8.37 -3.28 12.79
CA SER A 210 7.34 -2.42 13.38
C SER A 210 7.96 -1.14 13.91
N THR A 211 7.37 -0.02 13.56
CA THR A 211 7.76 1.31 14.03
C THR A 211 7.41 1.54 15.51
N GLU A 212 6.56 0.69 16.11
CA GLU A 212 6.29 0.69 17.56
C GLU A 212 7.54 0.31 18.40
N ALA A 213 8.54 -0.33 17.79
CA ALA A 213 9.74 -0.77 18.48
C ALA A 213 10.78 0.34 18.58
N GLU A 214 11.43 0.47 19.74
CA GLU A 214 12.54 1.39 19.95
C GLU A 214 13.89 0.67 19.76
N ALA A 215 14.83 1.33 19.06
CA ALA A 215 16.16 0.82 18.90
C ALA A 215 16.97 0.97 20.21
N SER A 216 17.56 -0.13 20.70
CA SER A 216 18.47 -0.06 21.85
C SER A 216 19.76 0.68 21.50
N SER A 217 20.39 1.34 22.49
CA SER A 217 21.69 1.98 22.28
C SER A 217 22.76 1.01 21.77
N GLN A 218 22.67 -0.28 22.12
CA GLN A 218 23.60 -1.31 21.63
C GLN A 218 23.35 -1.60 20.14
N THR A 219 22.09 -1.68 19.71
CA THR A 219 21.70 -1.86 18.29
C THR A 219 22.20 -0.68 17.45
N VAL A 220 21.98 0.55 17.91
CA VAL A 220 22.47 1.78 17.26
C VAL A 220 23.98 1.77 17.11
N ALA A 221 24.74 1.45 18.18
CA ALA A 221 26.19 1.41 18.13
C ALA A 221 26.75 0.34 17.16
N LYS A 222 26.11 -0.85 17.12
CA LYS A 222 26.44 -1.91 16.15
C LYS A 222 26.17 -1.46 14.72
N LEU A 223 25.03 -0.84 14.49
CA LEU A 223 24.63 -0.36 13.17
C LEU A 223 25.59 0.73 12.65
N ILE A 224 25.96 1.72 13.47
CA ILE A 224 26.95 2.74 13.09
C ILE A 224 28.28 2.10 12.66
N LYS A 225 28.74 1.09 13.42
CA LYS A 225 29.98 0.35 13.08
C LYS A 225 29.80 -0.40 11.74
N GLN A 226 28.67 -1.06 11.53
CA GLN A 226 28.36 -1.79 10.29
C GLN A 226 28.32 -0.85 9.09
N ILE A 227 27.64 0.29 9.18
CA ILE A 227 27.55 1.31 8.12
C ILE A 227 28.95 1.75 7.69
N LYS A 228 29.86 2.01 8.66
CA LYS A 228 31.24 2.38 8.38
C LYS A 228 32.04 1.25 7.71
N GLN A 229 31.88 0.02 8.19
CA GLN A 229 32.61 -1.15 7.67
C GLN A 229 32.12 -1.53 6.26
N GLU A 230 30.83 -1.41 6.00
CA GLU A 230 30.23 -1.72 4.70
C GLU A 230 30.25 -0.55 3.71
N HIS A 231 30.76 0.61 4.14
CA HIS A 231 30.81 1.83 3.33
C HIS A 231 29.44 2.26 2.79
N VAL A 232 28.39 2.17 3.60
CA VAL A 232 27.05 2.66 3.26
C VAL A 232 27.11 4.19 3.22
N LYS A 233 26.82 4.78 2.05
CA LYS A 233 27.03 6.22 1.80
C LYS A 233 25.78 7.06 1.95
N THR A 234 24.60 6.42 1.83
CA THR A 234 23.34 7.15 1.75
C THR A 234 22.34 6.65 2.76
N TYR A 235 21.65 7.59 3.42
CA TYR A 235 20.48 7.30 4.23
C TYR A 235 19.24 7.99 3.65
N PHE A 236 18.08 7.41 3.94
CA PHE A 236 16.78 7.95 3.62
C PHE A 236 15.95 8.12 4.88
N ILE A 237 15.16 9.19 4.93
CA ILE A 237 14.04 9.32 5.86
C ILE A 237 12.78 8.70 5.25
N GLU A 238 11.76 8.46 6.04
CA GLU A 238 10.46 7.93 5.62
C GLU A 238 9.36 8.87 6.09
N ASN A 239 8.34 9.09 5.27
CA ASN A 239 7.35 10.13 5.51
C ASN A 239 6.47 9.89 6.75
N GLN A 240 6.32 8.62 7.19
CA GLN A 240 5.50 8.26 8.35
C GLN A 240 6.30 8.12 9.65
N THR A 241 7.66 8.15 9.61
CA THR A 241 8.48 7.91 10.80
C THR A 241 9.19 9.18 11.30
N ASP A 242 9.55 9.19 12.59
CA ASP A 242 10.40 10.25 13.14
C ASP A 242 11.85 10.13 12.61
N PRO A 243 12.35 11.12 11.85
CA PRO A 243 13.64 11.02 11.20
C PRO A 243 14.84 11.24 12.16
N ARG A 244 14.63 11.57 13.44
CA ARG A 244 15.71 11.96 14.36
C ARG A 244 16.75 10.86 14.55
N LEU A 245 16.29 9.62 14.73
CA LEU A 245 17.21 8.50 14.98
C LEU A 245 18.06 8.18 13.75
N VAL A 246 17.47 8.07 12.56
CA VAL A 246 18.21 7.76 11.33
C VAL A 246 19.20 8.89 10.99
N LYS A 247 18.84 10.15 11.23
CA LYS A 247 19.75 11.30 11.06
C LYS A 247 20.93 11.24 12.03
N GLN A 248 20.69 10.94 13.32
CA GLN A 248 21.75 10.79 14.31
C GLN A 248 22.74 9.68 13.91
N ILE A 249 22.24 8.55 13.42
CA ILE A 249 23.08 7.44 12.94
C ILE A 249 23.88 7.87 11.70
N ALA A 250 23.24 8.57 10.76
CA ALA A 250 23.90 9.09 9.57
C ALA A 250 25.03 10.05 9.91
N ASP A 251 24.79 11.02 10.80
CA ASP A 251 25.81 11.97 11.28
C ASP A 251 26.99 11.24 11.91
N ALA A 252 26.74 10.22 12.76
CA ALA A 252 27.78 9.45 13.42
C ALA A 252 28.53 8.50 12.46
N SER A 253 27.94 8.10 11.35
CA SER A 253 28.53 7.17 10.36
C SER A 253 29.14 7.87 9.14
N GLY A 254 28.74 9.10 8.85
CA GLY A 254 29.16 9.88 7.68
C GLY A 254 28.29 9.66 6.44
N ALA A 255 27.13 8.99 6.58
CA ALA A 255 26.18 8.82 5.50
C ALA A 255 25.49 10.15 5.13
N GLN A 256 25.23 10.36 3.82
CA GLN A 256 24.62 11.58 3.30
C GLN A 256 23.14 11.34 3.02
N SER A 257 22.32 12.40 3.06
CA SER A 257 20.90 12.30 2.77
C SER A 257 20.64 11.98 1.29
N GLY A 258 19.85 10.94 1.04
CA GLY A 258 19.28 10.59 -0.26
C GLY A 258 17.89 11.15 -0.48
N GLY A 259 17.32 11.81 0.55
CA GLY A 259 15.95 12.32 0.52
C GLY A 259 14.98 11.47 1.34
N GLU A 260 13.74 11.44 0.91
CA GLU A 260 12.62 10.76 1.57
C GLU A 260 12.13 9.57 0.73
N LEU A 261 11.77 8.48 1.38
CA LEU A 261 11.10 7.32 0.78
C LEU A 261 9.68 7.17 1.31
N TYR A 262 8.87 6.45 0.56
CA TYR A 262 7.46 6.17 0.85
C TYR A 262 7.23 4.65 0.92
N PRO A 263 7.67 3.98 2.01
CA PRO A 263 7.55 2.52 2.12
C PRO A 263 6.13 2.05 2.43
N GLU A 264 5.33 2.83 3.17
CA GLU A 264 4.06 2.40 3.74
C GLU A 264 2.92 3.40 3.58
N ALA A 265 3.22 4.68 3.56
CA ALA A 265 2.22 5.73 3.46
C ALA A 265 2.36 6.50 2.15
N LEU A 266 1.24 6.71 1.47
CA LEU A 266 1.17 7.63 0.35
C LEU A 266 1.17 9.07 0.88
N THR A 267 1.51 10.03 0.01
CA THR A 267 1.33 11.46 0.33
C THR A 267 -0.08 11.92 0.00
N ASP A 268 -0.41 13.13 0.45
CA ASP A 268 -1.59 13.83 -0.05
C ASP A 268 -1.55 13.97 -1.58
N SER A 269 -2.69 14.28 -2.18
CA SER A 269 -2.88 14.34 -3.64
C SER A 269 -1.93 15.26 -4.39
N ASN A 270 -1.35 16.24 -3.72
CA ASN A 270 -0.38 17.18 -4.29
C ASN A 270 1.09 16.78 -4.04
N GLY A 271 1.33 15.70 -3.32
CA GLY A 271 2.67 15.22 -3.01
C GLY A 271 3.25 14.32 -4.09
N PRO A 272 4.55 13.99 -3.98
CA PRO A 272 5.26 13.23 -5.01
C PRO A 272 4.88 11.74 -5.05
N ALA A 273 4.24 11.22 -4.02
CA ALA A 273 3.86 9.82 -3.85
C ALA A 273 2.36 9.66 -3.58
N ALA A 274 1.52 10.40 -4.33
CA ALA A 274 0.08 10.41 -4.14
C ALA A 274 -0.64 9.11 -4.57
N THR A 275 0.06 8.21 -5.27
CA THR A 275 -0.44 6.88 -5.67
C THR A 275 0.62 5.82 -5.39
N TYR A 276 0.20 4.56 -5.26
CA TYR A 276 1.11 3.45 -5.05
C TYR A 276 2.17 3.34 -6.16
N THR A 277 1.78 3.52 -7.41
CA THR A 277 2.69 3.48 -8.55
C THR A 277 3.68 4.65 -8.53
N ALA A 278 3.25 5.85 -8.13
CA ALA A 278 4.11 7.01 -7.98
C ALA A 278 5.10 6.85 -6.82
N ALA A 279 4.63 6.35 -5.66
CA ALA A 279 5.46 6.07 -4.49
C ALA A 279 6.56 5.06 -4.82
N PHE A 280 6.19 3.94 -5.46
CA PHE A 280 7.16 2.93 -5.85
C PHE A 280 8.20 3.47 -6.85
N LYS A 281 7.73 4.19 -7.88
CA LYS A 281 8.65 4.79 -8.87
C LYS A 281 9.60 5.78 -8.21
N HIS A 282 9.10 6.64 -7.33
CA HIS A 282 9.91 7.57 -6.57
C HIS A 282 10.99 6.85 -5.75
N ASN A 283 10.61 5.79 -5.03
CA ASN A 283 11.55 5.00 -4.23
C ASN A 283 12.63 4.37 -5.11
N VAL A 284 12.27 3.81 -6.28
CA VAL A 284 13.25 3.26 -7.22
C VAL A 284 14.23 4.34 -7.70
N ASP A 285 13.71 5.51 -8.11
CA ASP A 285 14.53 6.61 -8.63
C ASP A 285 15.50 7.15 -7.57
N ALA A 286 14.99 7.39 -6.35
CA ALA A 286 15.78 7.92 -5.24
C ALA A 286 16.88 6.94 -4.82
N ILE A 287 16.53 5.66 -4.64
CA ILE A 287 17.46 4.62 -4.22
C ILE A 287 18.53 4.39 -5.31
N ALA A 288 18.12 4.17 -6.57
CA ALA A 288 19.05 3.93 -7.66
C ALA A 288 19.94 5.15 -7.94
N GLY A 289 19.38 6.36 -7.88
CA GLY A 289 20.12 7.62 -8.06
C GLY A 289 21.22 7.83 -7.01
N SER A 290 20.99 7.39 -5.78
CA SER A 290 21.95 7.53 -4.67
C SER A 290 23.19 6.61 -4.79
N MET A 291 23.15 5.63 -5.69
CA MET A 291 24.18 4.59 -5.85
C MET A 291 25.05 4.77 -7.10
N GLN A 292 24.81 5.80 -7.89
CA GLN A 292 25.55 6.10 -9.13
C GLN A 292 26.91 6.78 -8.92
#